data_965c4c8bf6674eb6de82d7a151cfb72f
#
_entry.id   965c4c8bf6674eb6de82d7a151cfb72f
#
_cell.length_a   1.000
_cell.length_b   1.000
_cell.length_c   1.000
_cell.angle_alpha   90.00
_cell.angle_beta   90.00
_cell.angle_gamma   90.00
#
_symmetry.space_group_name_H-M   'P 1'
#
loop_
_entity.id
_entity.type
_entity.pdbx_description
1 polymer ?
#
loop_
_entity_poly.entity_id
_entity_poly.type
_entity_poly.pdbx_seq_one_letter_code
_entity_poly.pdbx_strand_id
1 'polypeptide(L)'
;MRKKLYTAFLSSNYSGLKNERLIAIKKLLDANVFPVTMEHFVIGSTDGFKDICELIDDSDVFILLMGTRYGSRDERGDNKSWTEKEFDYARANGKKMLIVRFAPLDALAKSYRDDMTDEEVIALCPDQSADDTRAQLSFAR
;
A
#
# COMPACT_ATOMS: atom_id res chain seq x y z
N MET A 1 20.12 -29.89 -5.40
CA MET A 1 19.05 -29.43 -4.50
C MET A 1 18.43 -28.14 -5.03
N ARG A 2 17.13 -28.15 -5.27
CA ARG A 2 16.44 -26.95 -5.75
C ARG A 2 16.26 -25.98 -4.61
N LYS A 3 16.74 -24.73 -4.78
CA LYS A 3 16.41 -23.64 -3.86
C LYS A 3 14.94 -23.27 -4.08
N LYS A 4 14.18 -23.20 -3.02
CA LYS A 4 12.80 -22.68 -3.09
C LYS A 4 12.83 -21.22 -3.51
N LEU A 5 12.06 -20.88 -4.54
CA LEU A 5 11.88 -19.50 -4.94
C LEU A 5 10.75 -18.90 -4.10
N TYR A 6 11.08 -17.92 -3.28
CA TYR A 6 10.09 -17.20 -2.51
C TYR A 6 9.50 -16.05 -3.32
N THR A 7 8.24 -15.75 -3.07
CA THR A 7 7.54 -14.63 -3.70
C THR A 7 7.03 -13.67 -2.64
N ALA A 8 7.04 -12.39 -2.97
CA ALA A 8 6.55 -11.32 -2.12
C ALA A 8 5.56 -10.45 -2.90
N PHE A 9 4.34 -10.32 -2.40
CA PHE A 9 3.40 -9.35 -2.96
C PHE A 9 3.74 -7.97 -2.44
N LEU A 10 4.07 -7.06 -3.35
CA LEU A 10 4.48 -5.70 -3.00
C LEU A 10 3.29 -4.76 -3.20
N SER A 11 2.73 -4.29 -2.10
CA SER A 11 1.59 -3.39 -2.08
C SER A 11 2.04 -1.97 -1.72
N SER A 12 1.69 -1.01 -2.54
CA SER A 12 1.96 0.40 -2.27
C SER A 12 1.18 1.29 -3.21
N ASN A 13 1.03 2.56 -2.83
CA ASN A 13 0.55 3.59 -3.73
C ASN A 13 1.67 3.95 -4.71
N TYR A 14 1.41 3.77 -6.00
CA TYR A 14 2.42 4.00 -7.05
C TYR A 14 2.85 5.46 -7.15
N SER A 15 1.91 6.40 -7.12
CA SER A 15 2.19 7.80 -7.46
C SER A 15 3.13 8.49 -6.46
N GLY A 16 3.16 8.05 -5.22
CA GLY A 16 3.99 8.69 -4.19
C GLY A 16 5.28 7.95 -3.87
N LEU A 17 5.45 6.72 -4.36
CA LEU A 17 6.53 5.82 -3.91
C LEU A 17 7.24 5.15 -5.08
N LYS A 18 7.30 5.79 -6.24
CA LYS A 18 7.87 5.19 -7.45
C LYS A 18 9.31 4.74 -7.25
N ASN A 19 10.15 5.60 -6.71
CA ASN A 19 11.57 5.29 -6.50
C ASN A 19 11.75 4.24 -5.41
N GLU A 20 10.98 4.36 -4.32
CA GLU A 20 11.01 3.43 -3.19
C GLU A 20 10.59 2.03 -3.63
N ARG A 21 9.59 1.93 -4.52
CA ARG A 21 9.17 0.64 -5.10
C ARG A 21 10.28 0.01 -5.93
N LEU A 22 10.96 0.80 -6.76
CA LEU A 22 12.05 0.29 -7.58
C LEU A 22 13.20 -0.23 -6.72
N ILE A 23 13.54 0.48 -5.65
CA ILE A 23 14.56 0.05 -4.70
C ILE A 23 14.14 -1.25 -4.01
N ALA A 24 12.88 -1.34 -3.58
CA ALA A 24 12.35 -2.53 -2.93
C ALA A 24 12.39 -3.74 -3.87
N ILE A 25 11.99 -3.56 -5.13
CA ILE A 25 12.03 -4.61 -6.14
C ILE A 25 13.46 -5.12 -6.33
N LYS A 26 14.42 -4.21 -6.45
CA LYS A 26 15.82 -4.57 -6.61
C LYS A 26 16.35 -5.35 -5.41
N LYS A 27 16.03 -4.89 -4.20
CA LYS A 27 16.47 -5.55 -2.97
C LYS A 27 15.86 -6.94 -2.81
N LEU A 28 14.61 -7.11 -3.19
CA LEU A 28 13.97 -8.43 -3.17
C LEU A 28 14.64 -9.38 -4.17
N LEU A 29 14.89 -8.93 -5.38
CA LEU A 29 15.57 -9.74 -6.38
C LEU A 29 16.99 -10.12 -5.92
N ASP A 30 17.73 -9.18 -5.32
CA ASP A 30 19.05 -9.46 -4.76
C ASP A 30 18.99 -10.52 -3.64
N ALA A 31 17.89 -10.60 -2.93
CA ALA A 31 17.67 -11.60 -1.87
C ALA A 31 17.04 -12.90 -2.39
N ASN A 32 16.93 -13.07 -3.71
CA ASN A 32 16.29 -14.22 -4.36
C ASN A 32 14.81 -14.34 -4.02
N VAL A 33 14.15 -13.20 -3.82
CA VAL A 33 12.69 -13.12 -3.62
C VAL A 33 12.06 -12.47 -4.85
N PHE A 34 11.11 -13.14 -5.48
CA PHE A 34 10.46 -12.62 -6.67
C PHE A 34 9.32 -11.67 -6.28
N PRO A 35 9.40 -10.39 -6.69
CA PRO A 35 8.34 -9.44 -6.35
C PRO A 35 7.14 -9.59 -7.28
N VAL A 36 5.95 -9.65 -6.69
CA VAL A 36 4.68 -9.60 -7.41
C VAL A 36 4.13 -8.19 -7.23
N THR A 37 3.99 -7.45 -8.32
CA THR A 37 3.56 -6.05 -8.28
C THR A 37 2.33 -5.84 -9.14
N MET A 38 1.60 -4.76 -8.82
CA MET A 38 0.32 -4.44 -9.44
C MET A 38 0.41 -3.67 -10.76
N GLU A 39 1.60 -3.34 -11.20
CA GLU A 39 1.81 -2.44 -12.35
C GLU A 39 1.32 -3.03 -13.67
N HIS A 40 1.15 -4.34 -13.72
CA HIS A 40 0.76 -5.06 -14.94
C HIS A 40 -0.73 -5.41 -15.01
N PHE A 41 -1.51 -4.97 -14.02
CA PHE A 41 -2.92 -5.34 -13.95
C PHE A 41 -3.82 -4.13 -14.26
N VAL A 42 -4.82 -4.34 -15.09
CA VAL A 42 -5.83 -3.33 -15.36
C VAL A 42 -6.79 -3.28 -14.17
N ILE A 43 -6.63 -2.26 -13.35
CA ILE A 43 -7.51 -2.03 -12.20
C ILE A 43 -8.75 -1.31 -12.71
N GLY A 44 -9.91 -1.93 -12.65
CA GLY A 44 -11.14 -1.29 -13.11
C GLY A 44 -12.31 -2.23 -13.30
N SER A 45 -12.09 -3.53 -13.23
CA SER A 45 -13.18 -4.50 -13.23
C SER A 45 -13.32 -5.13 -11.85
N THR A 46 -14.52 -5.56 -11.51
CA THR A 46 -14.79 -6.30 -10.28
C THR A 46 -13.97 -7.58 -10.19
N ASP A 47 -13.57 -8.11 -11.34
CA ASP A 47 -12.75 -9.32 -11.43
C ASP A 47 -11.28 -9.03 -11.13
N GLY A 48 -10.83 -7.79 -11.32
CA GLY A 48 -9.45 -7.39 -11.07
C GLY A 48 -9.01 -7.57 -9.61
N PHE A 49 -9.87 -7.20 -8.66
CA PHE A 49 -9.54 -7.37 -7.24
C PHE A 49 -9.49 -8.84 -6.84
N LYS A 50 -10.36 -9.67 -7.42
CA LYS A 50 -10.32 -11.10 -7.20
C LYS A 50 -8.99 -11.71 -7.65
N ASP A 51 -8.50 -11.31 -8.82
CA ASP A 51 -7.20 -11.75 -9.32
C ASP A 51 -6.05 -11.31 -8.40
N ILE A 52 -6.14 -10.09 -7.86
CA ILE A 52 -5.19 -9.58 -6.89
C ILE A 52 -5.19 -10.43 -5.63
N CYS A 53 -6.36 -10.78 -5.12
CA CYS A 53 -6.49 -11.64 -3.95
C CYS A 53 -5.84 -13.01 -4.18
N GLU A 54 -5.99 -13.58 -5.36
CA GLU A 54 -5.34 -14.85 -5.72
C GLU A 54 -3.82 -14.71 -5.72
N LEU A 55 -3.29 -13.59 -6.23
CA LEU A 55 -1.84 -13.33 -6.20
C LEU A 55 -1.31 -13.17 -4.77
N ILE A 56 -2.08 -12.52 -3.90
CA ILE A 56 -1.75 -12.41 -2.48
C ILE A 56 -1.72 -13.80 -1.84
N ASP A 57 -2.74 -14.60 -2.10
CA ASP A 57 -2.82 -15.97 -1.58
C ASP A 57 -1.62 -16.83 -1.99
N ASP A 58 -1.19 -16.68 -3.23
CA ASP A 58 -0.09 -17.46 -3.79
C ASP A 58 1.29 -16.95 -3.39
N SER A 59 1.37 -15.75 -2.83
CA SER A 59 2.63 -15.18 -2.38
C SER A 59 3.03 -15.70 -1.00
N ASP A 60 4.33 -15.80 -0.75
CA ASP A 60 4.85 -16.25 0.54
C ASP A 60 4.76 -15.17 1.61
N VAL A 61 4.91 -13.89 1.22
CA VAL A 61 4.86 -12.76 2.14
C VAL A 61 4.18 -11.57 1.45
N PHE A 62 3.52 -10.75 2.26
CA PHE A 62 2.90 -9.48 1.84
C PHE A 62 3.74 -8.33 2.38
N ILE A 63 4.21 -7.45 1.51
CA ILE A 63 5.00 -6.28 1.89
C ILE A 63 4.20 -5.04 1.55
N LEU A 64 3.94 -4.21 2.57
CA LEU A 64 3.25 -2.94 2.42
C LEU A 64 4.24 -1.79 2.56
N LEU A 65 4.34 -0.94 1.55
CA LEU A 65 5.11 0.31 1.61
C LEU A 65 4.13 1.45 1.86
N MET A 66 4.31 2.19 2.96
CA MET A 66 3.43 3.28 3.35
C MET A 66 4.14 4.63 3.31
N GLY A 67 3.67 5.51 2.44
CA GLY A 67 4.02 6.93 2.43
C GLY A 67 2.83 7.77 2.88
N THR A 68 2.84 9.05 2.55
CA THR A 68 1.80 9.99 2.97
C THR A 68 0.53 9.91 2.14
N ARG A 69 0.59 9.40 0.92
CA ARG A 69 -0.56 9.33 0.02
C ARG A 69 -1.43 8.13 0.30
N TYR A 70 -2.74 8.34 0.28
CA TYR A 70 -3.72 7.26 0.45
C TYR A 70 -3.88 6.44 -0.84
N GLY A 71 -3.84 7.11 -1.99
CA GLY A 71 -3.94 6.45 -3.29
C GLY A 71 -5.36 6.35 -3.82
N SER A 72 -5.49 5.68 -4.95
CA SER A 72 -6.77 5.52 -5.65
C SER A 72 -7.73 4.68 -4.82
N ARG A 73 -9.00 5.09 -4.84
CA ARG A 73 -10.07 4.43 -4.07
C ARG A 73 -10.93 3.55 -4.97
N ASP A 74 -11.51 2.53 -4.37
CA ASP A 74 -12.58 1.74 -4.98
C ASP A 74 -13.90 2.50 -4.83
N GLU A 75 -14.14 3.44 -5.72
CA GLU A 75 -15.31 4.33 -5.65
C GLU A 75 -16.64 3.60 -5.86
N ARG A 76 -16.62 2.44 -6.50
CA ARG A 76 -17.82 1.63 -6.74
C ARG A 76 -18.10 0.64 -5.62
N GLY A 77 -17.15 0.48 -4.70
CA GLY A 77 -17.27 -0.43 -3.57
C GLY A 77 -17.32 0.33 -2.25
N ASP A 78 -16.41 0.00 -1.35
CA ASP A 78 -16.36 0.54 0.02
C ASP A 78 -15.64 1.88 0.14
N ASN A 79 -15.19 2.45 -0.97
CA ASN A 79 -14.46 3.72 -1.02
C ASN A 79 -13.12 3.71 -0.28
N LYS A 80 -12.59 2.54 0.03
CA LYS A 80 -11.23 2.40 0.55
C LYS A 80 -10.23 2.40 -0.60
N SER A 81 -8.98 2.80 -0.31
CA SER A 81 -7.93 2.67 -1.32
C SER A 81 -7.69 1.20 -1.65
N TRP A 82 -7.25 0.95 -2.87
CA TRP A 82 -6.90 -0.41 -3.30
C TRP A 82 -5.80 -0.98 -2.41
N THR A 83 -4.83 -0.16 -2.00
CA THR A 83 -3.76 -0.57 -1.09
C THR A 83 -4.30 -1.02 0.26
N GLU A 84 -5.24 -0.27 0.84
CA GLU A 84 -5.87 -0.66 2.11
C GLU A 84 -6.67 -1.95 1.96
N LYS A 85 -7.39 -2.11 0.85
CA LYS A 85 -8.15 -3.34 0.58
C LYS A 85 -7.25 -4.56 0.45
N GLU A 86 -6.10 -4.42 -0.22
CA GLU A 86 -5.10 -5.48 -0.32
C GLU A 86 -4.57 -5.86 1.05
N PHE A 87 -4.25 -4.86 1.86
CA PHE A 87 -3.78 -5.07 3.23
C PHE A 87 -4.85 -5.78 4.08
N ASP A 88 -6.09 -5.31 4.03
CA ASP A 88 -7.20 -5.92 4.79
C ASP A 88 -7.37 -7.39 4.41
N TYR A 89 -7.29 -7.69 3.12
CA TYR A 89 -7.41 -9.06 2.63
C TYR A 89 -6.26 -9.93 3.14
N ALA A 90 -5.03 -9.46 3.01
CA ALA A 90 -3.85 -10.20 3.45
C ALA A 90 -3.92 -10.49 4.97
N ARG A 91 -4.32 -9.48 5.73
CA ARG A 91 -4.46 -9.59 7.18
C ARG A 91 -5.55 -10.61 7.57
N ALA A 92 -6.72 -10.52 6.92
CA ALA A 92 -7.83 -11.43 7.19
C ALA A 92 -7.49 -12.88 6.90
N ASN A 93 -6.57 -13.13 5.97
CA ASN A 93 -6.15 -14.47 5.57
C ASN A 93 -4.85 -14.93 6.25
N GLY A 94 -4.41 -14.23 7.27
CA GLY A 94 -3.27 -14.66 8.10
C GLY A 94 -1.94 -14.64 7.37
N LYS A 95 -1.78 -13.81 6.34
CA LYS A 95 -0.55 -13.74 5.56
C LYS A 95 0.59 -13.15 6.40
N LYS A 96 1.80 -13.66 6.24
CA LYS A 96 3.00 -13.01 6.78
C LYS A 96 3.15 -11.64 6.18
N MET A 97 3.36 -10.63 7.00
CA MET A 97 3.37 -9.24 6.56
C MET A 97 4.62 -8.51 7.03
N LEU A 98 5.17 -7.71 6.14
CA LEU A 98 6.19 -6.72 6.46
C LEU A 98 5.64 -5.34 6.09
N ILE A 99 5.60 -4.44 7.05
CA ILE A 99 5.11 -3.08 6.83
C ILE A 99 6.30 -2.13 6.93
N VAL A 100 6.54 -1.39 5.84
CA VAL A 100 7.60 -0.38 5.78
C VAL A 100 6.95 0.99 5.75
N ARG A 101 7.15 1.77 6.80
CA ARG A 101 6.63 3.14 6.92
C ARG A 101 7.78 4.11 6.66
N PHE A 102 7.59 4.99 5.69
CA PHE A 102 8.61 5.98 5.35
C PHE A 102 8.51 7.20 6.29
N ALA A 103 9.65 7.84 6.52
CA ALA A 103 9.76 8.95 7.46
C ALA A 103 8.76 10.09 7.26
N PRO A 104 8.40 10.49 6.02
CA PRO A 104 7.39 11.53 5.82
C PRO A 104 6.02 11.19 6.43
N LEU A 105 5.63 9.92 6.41
CA LEU A 105 4.37 9.50 7.03
C LEU A 105 4.41 9.68 8.55
N ASP A 106 5.50 9.31 9.18
CA ASP A 106 5.65 9.47 10.62
C ASP A 106 5.67 10.96 11.02
N ALA A 107 6.31 11.81 10.21
CA ALA A 107 6.29 13.25 10.43
C ALA A 107 4.89 13.83 10.31
N LEU A 108 4.12 13.38 9.31
CA LEU A 108 2.73 13.79 9.13
C LEU A 108 1.88 13.36 10.33
N ALA A 109 2.04 12.14 10.79
CA ALA A 109 1.28 11.62 11.92
C ALA A 109 1.54 12.42 13.20
N LYS A 110 2.77 12.87 13.42
CA LYS A 110 3.14 13.68 14.59
C LYS A 110 2.54 15.08 14.53
N SER A 111 2.34 15.63 13.34
CA SER A 111 1.82 16.98 13.17
C SER A 111 0.30 17.05 13.13
N TYR A 112 -0.37 15.92 12.90
CA TYR A 112 -1.82 15.86 12.76
C TYR A 112 -2.52 15.85 14.11
N ARG A 113 -3.62 16.61 14.20
CA ARG A 113 -4.56 16.58 15.35
C ARG A 113 -5.99 16.41 14.83
N ASP A 114 -6.80 15.68 15.56
CA ASP A 114 -8.18 15.38 15.17
C ASP A 114 -9.08 16.63 15.13
N ASP A 115 -8.69 17.71 15.82
CA ASP A 115 -9.44 18.98 15.85
C ASP A 115 -9.09 19.95 14.71
N MET A 116 -8.20 19.54 13.81
CA MET A 116 -7.79 20.40 12.68
C MET A 116 -8.91 20.58 11.66
N THR A 117 -8.99 21.80 11.10
CA THR A 117 -9.88 22.08 9.97
C THR A 117 -9.32 21.43 8.69
N ASP A 118 -10.17 21.33 7.65
CA ASP A 118 -9.73 20.78 6.36
C ASP A 118 -8.56 21.59 5.78
N GLU A 119 -8.61 22.93 5.90
CA GLU A 119 -7.53 23.80 5.40
C GLU A 119 -6.22 23.53 6.12
N GLU A 120 -6.27 23.32 7.44
CA GLU A 120 -5.07 22.99 8.22
C GLU A 120 -4.51 21.62 7.83
N VAL A 121 -5.37 20.64 7.59
CA VAL A 121 -4.95 19.30 7.15
C VAL A 121 -4.33 19.36 5.76
N ILE A 122 -4.94 20.13 4.83
CA ILE A 122 -4.39 20.32 3.48
C ILE A 122 -3.01 20.96 3.57
N ALA A 123 -2.81 21.90 4.48
CA ALA A 123 -1.50 22.54 4.65
C ALA A 123 -0.41 21.55 5.10
N LEU A 124 -0.77 20.52 5.85
CA LEU A 124 0.18 19.47 6.25
C LEU A 124 0.61 18.59 5.08
N CYS A 125 -0.30 18.31 4.15
CA CYS A 125 -0.04 17.46 3.00
C CYS A 125 -0.77 18.00 1.77
N PRO A 126 -0.18 19.02 1.09
CA PRO A 126 -0.87 19.69 -0.01
C PRO A 126 -1.11 18.82 -1.26
N ASP A 127 -0.47 17.67 -1.33
CA ASP A 127 -0.53 16.79 -2.50
C ASP A 127 -1.85 16.03 -2.63
N GLN A 128 -2.69 16.04 -1.60
CA GLN A 128 -3.93 15.28 -1.58
C GLN A 128 -5.01 15.99 -0.78
N SER A 129 -6.25 15.50 -0.89
CA SER A 129 -7.38 16.06 -0.14
C SER A 129 -7.24 15.83 1.37
N ALA A 130 -7.98 16.62 2.16
CA ALA A 130 -8.06 16.41 3.60
C ALA A 130 -8.59 15.01 3.93
N ASP A 131 -9.61 14.55 3.19
CA ASP A 131 -10.18 13.21 3.37
C ASP A 131 -9.13 12.12 3.15
N ASP A 132 -8.32 12.24 2.11
CA ASP A 132 -7.28 11.24 1.82
C ASP A 132 -6.19 11.25 2.89
N THR A 133 -5.80 12.43 3.38
CA THR A 133 -4.83 12.52 4.48
C THR A 133 -5.37 11.84 5.73
N ARG A 134 -6.60 12.12 6.10
CA ARG A 134 -7.23 11.49 7.28
C ARG A 134 -7.37 9.99 7.11
N ALA A 135 -7.75 9.54 5.90
CA ALA A 135 -7.88 8.12 5.61
C ALA A 135 -6.53 7.40 5.72
N GLN A 136 -5.46 8.01 5.20
CA GLN A 136 -4.12 7.43 5.29
C GLN A 136 -3.65 7.34 6.74
N LEU A 137 -3.88 8.37 7.54
CA LEU A 137 -3.50 8.36 8.95
C LEU A 137 -4.30 7.34 9.75
N SER A 138 -5.58 7.17 9.43
CA SER A 138 -6.40 6.13 10.04
C SER A 138 -5.92 4.73 9.67
N PHE A 139 -5.58 4.51 8.41
CA PHE A 139 -5.02 3.26 7.93
C PHE A 139 -3.68 2.94 8.62
N ALA A 140 -2.86 3.95 8.83
CA ALA A 140 -1.52 3.80 9.42
C ALA A 140 -1.53 3.51 10.93
N ARG A 141 -2.66 3.60 11.58
CA ARG A 141 -2.79 3.24 12.99
C ARG A 141 -2.81 1.71 13.15
#